data_0b4a45a66d212a927cc668115284280a
#
_entry.id   0b4a45a66d212a927cc668115284280a
#
_cell.length_a   1.000
_cell.length_b   1.000
_cell.length_c   1.000
_cell.angle_alpha   90.00
_cell.angle_beta   90.00
_cell.angle_gamma   90.00
#
_symmetry.space_group_name_H-M   'P 1'
#
loop_
_entity.id
_entity.type
_entity.pdbx_description
1 polymer ?
#
loop_
_entity_poly.entity_id
_entity_poly.type
_entity_poly.pdbx_seq_one_letter_code
_entity_poly.pdbx_strand_id
1 'polypeptide(L)'
;MKLYLKNHTERYPVEQLQLQLFAQEPSEFCTEPFTGDGTVSSLSRGKQFLTATAKVTYRGRTGFASNRVRLEDADVRATRRILQRSYYLAAMQVLDAVPPWGALSGVRPTKLSTRCLSGGGSEKDAERLLRETYFVSPARAKLCVDASRHTIEAAKLLDPDDLSVYIGIPFCPTRCAYCSFVSQSIERFGEFLPAYLDALLREIAHTGKLLRDSGFHIRTLYIGGGTPTTLSSAQIAQLLEAIHTSFDLSRCLEFTVEGGRPDTLDEEKLRVIKAGGATRISINPQTMSDKVLAAVGRRHTARQTIEAFYQAVRAGFDDINMDLIAGLPDDDEEGFADSIRQVLALGPSNITVHTLALKKGAALFSSRAPLPPQEAVAAMLAGAEDALRDNGYEPYYLYRQKYMSGSFENTGWCRPGYTGLYNIYMMEELHTILSLGGGGMNKINLPAEKLARYHNPKIPQDYISRIDTILQQKDEIFSLLRQIREQNP
;
A
#
# COMPACT_ATOMS: atom_id res chain seq x y z
N MET A 1 -3.85 11.18 24.64
CA MET A 1 -4.81 12.26 24.28
C MET A 1 -6.25 11.76 24.46
N LYS A 2 -7.02 12.39 25.37
CA LYS A 2 -8.44 12.08 25.59
C LYS A 2 -9.29 12.60 24.43
N LEU A 3 -10.39 11.92 24.11
CA LEU A 3 -11.36 12.34 23.08
C LEU A 3 -12.77 12.25 23.63
N TYR A 4 -13.47 13.38 23.68
CA TYR A 4 -14.88 13.46 24.06
C TYR A 4 -15.71 14.03 22.90
N LEU A 5 -16.81 13.34 22.58
CA LEU A 5 -17.75 13.75 21.54
C LEU A 5 -19.03 14.29 22.21
N LYS A 6 -19.38 15.53 21.88
CA LYS A 6 -20.57 16.20 22.39
C LYS A 6 -21.62 16.35 21.29
N ASN A 7 -22.81 15.78 21.50
CA ASN A 7 -23.96 15.85 20.60
C ASN A 7 -23.74 15.21 19.20
N HIS A 8 -22.81 14.25 19.07
CA HIS A 8 -22.65 13.41 17.88
C HIS A 8 -21.92 12.10 18.20
N THR A 9 -22.04 11.13 17.28
CA THR A 9 -21.40 9.80 17.38
C THR A 9 -20.30 9.57 16.33
N GLU A 10 -20.00 10.57 15.50
CA GLU A 10 -18.99 10.50 14.45
C GLU A 10 -17.56 10.51 15.05
N ARG A 11 -17.16 9.38 15.64
CA ARG A 11 -15.86 9.20 16.29
C ARG A 11 -14.73 9.12 15.27
N TYR A 12 -14.92 8.29 14.23
CA TYR A 12 -13.86 7.92 13.28
C TYR A 12 -13.12 9.12 12.65
N PRO A 13 -13.80 10.15 12.10
CA PRO A 13 -13.11 11.26 11.43
C PRO A 13 -12.21 12.07 12.36
N VAL A 14 -12.60 12.25 13.62
CA VAL A 14 -11.82 13.01 14.62
C VAL A 14 -10.69 12.17 15.19
N GLU A 15 -10.99 10.92 15.59
CA GLU A 15 -10.00 10.02 16.18
C GLU A 15 -8.85 9.69 15.20
N GLN A 16 -9.15 9.51 13.92
CA GLN A 16 -8.08 9.24 12.93
C GLN A 16 -7.12 10.43 12.80
N LEU A 17 -7.62 11.66 12.82
CA LEU A 17 -6.77 12.85 12.84
C LEU A 17 -6.02 12.99 14.16
N GLN A 18 -6.64 12.68 15.31
CA GLN A 18 -5.95 12.69 16.59
C GLN A 18 -4.78 11.71 16.60
N LEU A 19 -4.98 10.48 16.13
CA LEU A 19 -3.93 9.47 16.02
C LEU A 19 -2.81 9.87 15.04
N GLN A 20 -3.14 10.65 14.02
CA GLN A 20 -2.17 11.16 13.04
C GLN A 20 -1.36 12.34 13.58
N LEU A 21 -2.01 13.32 14.19
CA LEU A 21 -1.40 14.57 14.65
C LEU A 21 -0.67 14.42 15.99
N PHE A 22 -1.12 13.49 16.84
CA PHE A 22 -0.56 13.20 18.15
C PHE A 22 -0.13 11.73 18.22
N ALA A 23 0.67 11.29 17.27
CA ALA A 23 1.02 9.87 17.07
C ALA A 23 1.75 9.23 18.27
N GLN A 24 2.43 10.02 19.10
CA GLN A 24 3.13 9.55 20.31
C GLN A 24 2.21 9.42 21.52
N GLU A 25 0.99 9.95 21.43
CA GLU A 25 0.05 9.97 22.54
C GLU A 25 -1.01 8.86 22.39
N PRO A 26 -1.21 8.01 23.41
CA PRO A 26 -2.30 7.03 23.33
C PRO A 26 -3.65 7.74 23.26
N SER A 27 -4.53 7.29 22.36
CA SER A 27 -5.89 7.81 22.25
C SER A 27 -6.82 7.09 23.22
N GLU A 28 -7.53 7.86 24.06
CA GLU A 28 -8.50 7.39 25.03
C GLU A 28 -9.86 8.03 24.76
N PHE A 29 -10.88 7.22 24.51
CA PHE A 29 -12.24 7.72 24.31
C PHE A 29 -12.95 7.89 25.66
N CYS A 30 -13.47 9.12 25.90
CA CYS A 30 -14.19 9.47 27.12
C CYS A 30 -15.69 9.62 26.82
N THR A 31 -16.52 9.08 27.71
CA THR A 31 -17.99 9.22 27.66
C THR A 31 -18.46 10.50 28.35
N GLU A 32 -17.62 11.11 29.19
CA GLU A 32 -17.89 12.31 29.95
C GLU A 32 -16.84 13.40 29.72
N PRO A 33 -17.17 14.68 29.97
CA PRO A 33 -16.19 15.77 29.93
C PRO A 33 -15.00 15.52 30.86
N PHE A 34 -13.82 15.91 30.43
CA PHE A 34 -12.57 15.72 31.16
C PHE A 34 -11.80 17.04 31.33
N THR A 35 -10.80 17.02 32.19
CA THR A 35 -9.78 18.08 32.35
C THR A 35 -8.42 17.60 31.81
N GLY A 36 -7.54 18.54 31.41
CA GLY A 36 -6.20 18.25 30.92
C GLY A 36 -6.16 18.06 29.38
N ASP A 37 -5.11 17.36 28.92
CA ASP A 37 -4.83 17.18 27.50
C ASP A 37 -5.86 16.29 26.81
N GLY A 38 -6.40 16.79 25.71
CA GLY A 38 -7.38 16.07 24.91
C GLY A 38 -8.20 16.95 23.99
N THR A 39 -9.18 16.33 23.36
CA THR A 39 -10.07 16.93 22.36
C THR A 39 -11.52 16.85 22.80
N VAL A 40 -12.22 17.98 22.74
CA VAL A 40 -13.69 18.04 22.77
C VAL A 40 -14.17 18.39 21.37
N SER A 41 -14.84 17.45 20.71
CA SER A 41 -15.50 17.68 19.42
C SER A 41 -16.99 17.77 19.61
N SER A 42 -17.64 18.80 19.07
CA SER A 42 -19.08 18.97 19.20
C SER A 42 -19.76 19.31 17.88
N LEU A 43 -21.03 18.89 17.77
CA LEU A 43 -21.89 19.19 16.63
C LEU A 43 -23.18 19.86 17.15
N SER A 44 -23.56 20.97 16.54
CA SER A 44 -24.78 21.69 16.87
C SER A 44 -25.56 22.01 15.61
N ARG A 45 -26.89 21.81 15.68
CA ARG A 45 -27.83 22.08 14.59
C ARG A 45 -28.58 23.37 14.87
N GLY A 46 -28.30 24.40 14.09
CA GLY A 46 -29.05 25.65 14.10
C GLY A 46 -30.20 25.67 13.09
N LYS A 47 -30.77 26.84 12.85
CA LYS A 47 -31.90 26.99 11.88
C LYS A 47 -31.49 26.79 10.43
N GLN A 48 -30.27 27.20 10.07
CA GLN A 48 -29.77 27.18 8.69
C GLN A 48 -28.49 26.35 8.51
N PHE A 49 -27.75 26.13 9.57
CA PHE A 49 -26.43 25.52 9.52
C PHE A 49 -26.28 24.36 10.52
N LEU A 50 -25.54 23.34 10.08
CA LEU A 50 -24.91 22.36 10.94
C LEU A 50 -23.49 22.87 11.24
N THR A 51 -23.16 23.03 12.52
CA THR A 51 -21.89 23.61 12.97
C THR A 51 -21.10 22.58 13.79
N ALA A 52 -19.88 22.30 13.37
CA ALA A 52 -18.91 21.53 14.13
C ALA A 52 -17.94 22.47 14.84
N THR A 53 -17.62 22.17 16.11
CA THR A 53 -16.60 22.89 16.87
C THR A 53 -15.62 21.88 17.47
N ALA A 54 -14.36 22.27 17.59
CA ALA A 54 -13.34 21.50 18.27
C ALA A 54 -12.55 22.39 19.22
N LYS A 55 -12.31 21.87 20.41
CA LYS A 55 -11.36 22.41 21.39
C LYS A 55 -10.28 21.36 21.62
N VAL A 56 -9.02 21.70 21.36
CA VAL A 56 -7.86 20.83 21.58
C VAL A 56 -6.99 21.45 22.66
N THR A 57 -6.68 20.70 23.72
CA THR A 57 -5.73 21.10 24.77
C THR A 57 -4.55 20.15 24.75
N TYR A 58 -3.33 20.69 24.66
CA TYR A 58 -2.11 19.91 24.63
C TYR A 58 -0.94 20.68 25.24
N ARG A 59 -0.29 20.10 26.23
CA ARG A 59 0.88 20.66 26.92
C ARG A 59 0.65 22.12 27.39
N GLY A 60 -0.53 22.37 27.99
CA GLY A 60 -0.90 23.68 28.49
C GLY A 60 -1.38 24.70 27.45
N ARG A 61 -1.30 24.38 26.16
CA ARG A 61 -1.84 25.23 25.06
C ARG A 61 -3.26 24.78 24.72
N THR A 62 -4.11 25.71 24.34
CA THR A 62 -5.49 25.41 23.92
C THR A 62 -5.79 26.08 22.59
N GLY A 63 -6.25 25.28 21.63
CA GLY A 63 -6.75 25.74 20.35
C GLY A 63 -8.26 25.52 20.23
N PHE A 64 -8.91 26.39 19.49
CA PHE A 64 -10.35 26.32 19.21
C PHE A 64 -10.64 26.67 17.74
N ALA A 65 -11.52 25.88 17.11
CA ALA A 65 -12.00 26.18 15.77
C ALA A 65 -13.43 25.71 15.55
N SER A 66 -14.10 26.39 14.59
CA SER A 66 -15.48 26.09 14.21
C SER A 66 -15.60 26.10 12.69
N ASN A 67 -16.39 25.15 12.16
CA ASN A 67 -16.76 25.11 10.74
C ASN A 67 -18.23 24.76 10.62
N ARG A 68 -18.88 25.18 9.53
CA ARG A 68 -20.30 24.97 9.32
C ARG A 68 -20.61 24.63 7.86
N VAL A 69 -21.71 23.94 7.66
CA VAL A 69 -22.30 23.64 6.36
C VAL A 69 -23.78 23.95 6.41
N ARG A 70 -24.39 24.37 5.28
CA ARG A 70 -25.83 24.57 5.22
C ARG A 70 -26.56 23.25 5.45
N LEU A 71 -27.74 23.30 6.08
CA LEU A 71 -28.49 22.07 6.40
C LEU A 71 -28.94 21.31 5.15
N GLU A 72 -29.20 22.02 4.05
CA GLU A 72 -29.52 21.44 2.74
C GLU A 72 -28.37 20.62 2.14
N ASP A 73 -27.12 20.97 2.48
CA ASP A 73 -25.88 20.32 2.01
C ASP A 73 -25.26 19.37 3.04
N ALA A 74 -25.89 19.20 4.19
CA ALA A 74 -25.36 18.49 5.35
C ALA A 74 -25.55 16.96 5.24
N ASP A 75 -24.96 16.36 4.21
CA ASP A 75 -24.84 14.90 4.12
C ASP A 75 -23.77 14.35 5.09
N VAL A 76 -23.62 13.03 5.12
CA VAL A 76 -22.63 12.34 5.96
C VAL A 76 -21.21 12.78 5.61
N ARG A 77 -20.90 12.98 4.33
CA ARG A 77 -19.56 13.38 3.87
C ARG A 77 -19.25 14.83 4.28
N ALA A 78 -20.19 15.73 4.07
CA ALA A 78 -20.05 17.14 4.49
C ALA A 78 -19.93 17.27 6.01
N THR A 79 -20.74 16.52 6.78
CA THR A 79 -20.66 16.48 8.24
C THR A 79 -19.28 16.03 8.71
N ARG A 80 -18.77 14.93 8.19
CA ARG A 80 -17.41 14.44 8.51
C ARG A 80 -16.34 15.46 8.16
N ARG A 81 -16.47 16.13 7.04
CA ARG A 81 -15.54 17.17 6.60
C ARG A 81 -15.48 18.37 7.55
N ILE A 82 -16.61 18.90 8.00
CA ILE A 82 -16.61 20.03 8.96
C ILE A 82 -16.06 19.62 10.32
N LEU A 83 -16.29 18.38 10.77
CA LEU A 83 -15.70 17.83 12.00
C LEU A 83 -14.17 17.72 11.88
N GLN A 84 -13.67 17.15 10.80
CA GLN A 84 -12.23 17.03 10.54
C GLN A 84 -11.56 18.39 10.43
N ARG A 85 -12.19 19.33 9.68
CA ARG A 85 -11.65 20.67 9.49
C ARG A 85 -11.61 21.47 10.79
N SER A 86 -12.65 21.40 11.61
CA SER A 86 -12.67 22.05 12.92
C SER A 86 -11.58 21.49 13.84
N TYR A 87 -11.45 20.16 13.87
CA TYR A 87 -10.42 19.52 14.68
C TYR A 87 -9.01 19.90 14.21
N TYR A 88 -8.73 19.83 12.91
CA TYR A 88 -7.42 20.17 12.35
C TYR A 88 -7.03 21.62 12.69
N LEU A 89 -7.91 22.57 12.43
CA LEU A 89 -7.63 23.98 12.68
C LEU A 89 -7.44 24.30 14.18
N ALA A 90 -8.11 23.58 15.09
CA ALA A 90 -7.88 23.69 16.52
C ALA A 90 -6.53 23.05 16.92
N ALA A 91 -6.18 21.90 16.35
CA ALA A 91 -4.92 21.23 16.61
C ALA A 91 -3.71 22.03 16.13
N MET A 92 -3.80 22.73 14.98
CA MET A 92 -2.72 23.58 14.47
C MET A 92 -2.38 24.78 15.38
N GLN A 93 -3.26 25.16 16.31
CA GLN A 93 -2.97 26.23 17.28
C GLN A 93 -2.13 25.74 18.47
N VAL A 94 -2.00 24.42 18.65
CA VAL A 94 -1.26 23.81 19.76
C VAL A 94 -0.04 22.99 19.30
N LEU A 95 0.07 22.71 18.02
CA LEU A 95 1.20 22.02 17.41
C LEU A 95 2.16 23.04 16.77
N ASP A 96 3.45 22.72 16.79
CA ASP A 96 4.50 23.57 16.22
C ASP A 96 4.82 23.22 14.76
N ALA A 97 4.45 22.02 14.30
CA ALA A 97 4.69 21.55 12.94
C ALA A 97 3.38 21.32 12.17
N VAL A 98 3.38 21.71 10.89
CA VAL A 98 2.25 21.47 9.97
C VAL A 98 2.46 20.13 9.27
N PRO A 99 1.56 19.16 9.42
CA PRO A 99 1.69 17.87 8.77
C PRO A 99 1.55 18.00 7.24
N PRO A 100 2.37 17.31 6.44
CA PRO A 100 2.38 17.47 4.98
C PRO A 100 1.05 17.10 4.30
N TRP A 101 0.29 16.20 4.91
CA TRP A 101 -1.04 15.77 4.45
C TRP A 101 -2.21 16.51 5.10
N GLY A 102 -1.94 17.53 5.90
CA GLY A 102 -2.96 18.38 6.51
C GLY A 102 -4.03 17.59 7.27
N ALA A 103 -5.27 17.88 6.99
CA ALA A 103 -6.45 17.22 7.55
C ALA A 103 -6.84 15.92 6.85
N LEU A 104 -6.08 15.49 5.84
CA LEU A 104 -6.39 14.28 5.09
C LEU A 104 -5.94 13.03 5.85
N SER A 105 -6.90 12.28 6.40
CA SER A 105 -6.65 11.05 7.16
C SER A 105 -6.77 9.75 6.33
N GLY A 106 -7.19 9.87 5.07
CA GLY A 106 -7.38 8.71 4.18
C GLY A 106 -6.05 8.06 3.76
N VAL A 107 -6.09 6.74 3.57
CA VAL A 107 -4.93 5.97 3.11
C VAL A 107 -4.65 6.09 1.61
N ARG A 108 -5.62 6.59 0.83
CA ARG A 108 -5.55 6.75 -0.64
C ARG A 108 -5.90 8.17 -1.04
N PRO A 109 -4.98 9.12 -0.88
CA PRO A 109 -5.23 10.53 -1.19
C PRO A 109 -5.51 10.77 -2.68
N THR A 110 -4.93 9.98 -3.58
CA THR A 110 -5.14 10.00 -5.03
C THR A 110 -6.60 9.84 -5.44
N LYS A 111 -7.43 9.12 -4.68
CA LYS A 111 -8.88 9.01 -4.99
C LYS A 111 -9.61 10.36 -5.05
N LEU A 112 -9.13 11.37 -4.33
CA LEU A 112 -9.73 12.72 -4.37
C LEU A 112 -9.36 13.47 -5.65
N SER A 113 -8.07 13.50 -5.99
CA SER A 113 -7.58 14.13 -7.22
C SER A 113 -8.07 13.40 -8.47
N THR A 114 -8.01 12.06 -8.50
CA THR A 114 -8.55 11.23 -9.59
C THR A 114 -10.03 11.52 -9.83
N ARG A 115 -10.84 11.57 -8.76
CA ARG A 115 -12.28 11.90 -8.89
C ARG A 115 -12.51 13.31 -9.42
N CYS A 116 -11.72 14.29 -9.00
CA CYS A 116 -11.79 15.66 -9.51
C CYS A 116 -11.48 15.70 -11.01
N LEU A 117 -10.38 15.08 -11.42
CA LEU A 117 -9.93 15.04 -12.82
C LEU A 117 -10.91 14.27 -13.71
N SER A 118 -11.37 13.09 -13.30
CA SER A 118 -12.34 12.28 -14.04
C SER A 118 -13.71 12.93 -14.13
N GLY A 119 -14.04 13.85 -13.19
CA GLY A 119 -15.25 14.68 -13.23
C GLY A 119 -15.13 15.93 -14.11
N GLY A 120 -14.04 16.09 -14.88
CA GLY A 120 -13.81 17.24 -15.78
C GLY A 120 -13.11 18.43 -15.13
N GLY A 121 -12.67 18.32 -13.88
CA GLY A 121 -11.84 19.33 -13.22
C GLY A 121 -10.42 19.36 -13.79
N SER A 122 -9.77 20.53 -13.74
CA SER A 122 -8.37 20.68 -14.11
C SER A 122 -7.43 20.20 -12.99
N GLU A 123 -6.14 20.01 -13.31
CA GLU A 123 -5.09 19.72 -12.30
C GLU A 123 -5.05 20.82 -11.22
N LYS A 124 -5.20 22.08 -11.61
CA LYS A 124 -5.28 23.21 -10.67
C LYS A 124 -6.48 23.10 -9.74
N ASP A 125 -7.62 22.59 -10.22
CA ASP A 125 -8.80 22.36 -9.38
C ASP A 125 -8.55 21.21 -8.39
N ALA A 126 -7.89 20.13 -8.82
CA ALA A 126 -7.53 19.03 -7.96
C ALA A 126 -6.50 19.45 -6.90
N GLU A 127 -5.46 20.20 -7.25
CA GLU A 127 -4.52 20.79 -6.29
C GLU A 127 -5.20 21.73 -5.30
N ARG A 128 -6.08 22.61 -5.79
CA ARG A 128 -6.85 23.53 -4.96
C ARG A 128 -7.75 22.77 -3.98
N LEU A 129 -8.44 21.73 -4.42
CA LEU A 129 -9.23 20.85 -3.56
C LEU A 129 -8.39 20.29 -2.41
N LEU A 130 -7.22 19.73 -2.72
CA LEU A 130 -6.32 19.15 -1.72
C LEU A 130 -5.79 20.20 -0.74
N ARG A 131 -5.37 21.37 -1.23
CA ARG A 131 -4.75 22.43 -0.44
C ARG A 131 -5.76 23.21 0.41
N GLU A 132 -6.88 23.63 -0.17
CA GLU A 132 -7.82 24.51 0.52
C GLU A 132 -8.85 23.77 1.36
N THR A 133 -9.24 22.57 0.93
CA THR A 133 -10.21 21.77 1.69
C THR A 133 -9.54 20.90 2.76
N TYR A 134 -8.40 20.31 2.42
CA TYR A 134 -7.72 19.34 3.28
C TYR A 134 -6.38 19.84 3.84
N PHE A 135 -5.95 21.04 3.50
CA PHE A 135 -4.69 21.64 3.97
C PHE A 135 -3.43 20.82 3.64
N VAL A 136 -3.47 20.06 2.55
CA VAL A 136 -2.32 19.30 2.05
C VAL A 136 -1.25 20.27 1.57
N SER A 137 0.01 20.01 1.83
CA SER A 137 1.12 20.84 1.38
C SER A 137 1.19 20.91 -0.16
N PRO A 138 1.73 21.98 -0.76
CA PRO A 138 1.82 22.11 -2.21
C PRO A 138 2.55 20.94 -2.87
N ALA A 139 3.68 20.49 -2.31
CA ALA A 139 4.44 19.36 -2.83
C ALA A 139 3.62 18.06 -2.85
N ARG A 140 2.92 17.73 -1.74
CA ARG A 140 2.09 16.52 -1.67
C ARG A 140 0.82 16.61 -2.50
N ALA A 141 0.26 17.81 -2.69
CA ALA A 141 -0.86 18.01 -3.61
C ALA A 141 -0.44 17.75 -5.06
N LYS A 142 0.72 18.28 -5.47
CA LYS A 142 1.29 18.02 -6.80
C LYS A 142 1.59 16.52 -7.00
N LEU A 143 2.27 15.88 -6.05
CA LEU A 143 2.58 14.45 -6.08
C LEU A 143 1.30 13.61 -6.27
N CYS A 144 0.22 13.97 -5.58
CA CYS A 144 -1.07 13.30 -5.65
C CYS A 144 -1.73 13.45 -7.05
N VAL A 145 -1.68 14.65 -7.62
CA VAL A 145 -2.22 14.94 -8.95
C VAL A 145 -1.41 14.21 -10.03
N ASP A 146 -0.07 14.23 -9.95
CA ASP A 146 0.80 13.52 -10.88
C ASP A 146 0.48 12.01 -10.89
N ALA A 147 0.38 11.38 -9.72
CA ALA A 147 0.01 9.95 -9.63
C ALA A 147 -1.41 9.66 -10.15
N SER A 148 -2.34 10.60 -10.02
CA SER A 148 -3.71 10.42 -10.52
C SER A 148 -3.79 10.32 -12.04
N ARG A 149 -2.86 10.94 -12.79
CA ARG A 149 -2.80 10.79 -14.26
C ARG A 149 -2.59 9.34 -14.65
N HIS A 150 -1.62 8.68 -14.03
CA HIS A 150 -1.35 7.25 -14.26
C HIS A 150 -2.55 6.37 -13.87
N THR A 151 -3.25 6.71 -12.78
CA THR A 151 -4.48 6.01 -12.38
C THR A 151 -5.57 6.11 -13.45
N ILE A 152 -5.76 7.32 -14.02
CA ILE A 152 -6.76 7.54 -15.09
C ILE A 152 -6.39 6.77 -16.36
N GLU A 153 -5.13 6.78 -16.77
CA GLU A 153 -4.68 6.03 -17.95
C GLU A 153 -4.78 4.51 -17.72
N ALA A 154 -4.39 4.03 -16.55
CA ALA A 154 -4.51 2.61 -16.20
C ALA A 154 -5.98 2.14 -16.18
N ALA A 155 -6.91 3.00 -15.73
CA ALA A 155 -8.33 2.68 -15.71
C ALA A 155 -8.92 2.51 -17.12
N LYS A 156 -8.40 3.23 -18.13
CA LYS A 156 -8.84 3.09 -19.53
C LYS A 156 -8.47 1.74 -20.16
N LEU A 157 -7.51 1.02 -19.57
CA LEU A 157 -7.08 -0.30 -20.04
C LEU A 157 -7.98 -1.43 -19.52
N LEU A 158 -8.94 -1.14 -18.65
CA LEU A 158 -9.80 -2.13 -18.02
C LEU A 158 -11.12 -2.28 -18.78
N ASP A 159 -11.47 -3.52 -19.03
CA ASP A 159 -12.81 -3.91 -19.46
C ASP A 159 -13.64 -4.37 -18.24
N PRO A 160 -14.98 -4.37 -18.31
CA PRO A 160 -15.85 -4.75 -17.18
C PRO A 160 -15.59 -6.17 -16.64
N ASP A 161 -15.15 -7.09 -17.50
CA ASP A 161 -14.87 -8.50 -17.15
C ASP A 161 -13.40 -8.74 -16.76
N ASP A 162 -12.61 -7.69 -16.61
CA ASP A 162 -11.23 -7.81 -16.20
C ASP A 162 -11.08 -7.94 -14.67
N LEU A 163 -10.11 -8.73 -14.25
CA LEU A 163 -9.66 -8.85 -12.87
C LEU A 163 -8.14 -9.04 -12.79
N SER A 164 -7.60 -8.88 -11.60
CA SER A 164 -6.20 -9.24 -11.32
C SER A 164 -6.14 -10.48 -10.46
N VAL A 165 -5.04 -11.23 -10.62
CA VAL A 165 -4.72 -12.37 -9.78
C VAL A 165 -3.45 -12.09 -8.99
N TYR A 166 -3.51 -12.34 -7.68
CA TYR A 166 -2.38 -12.34 -6.77
C TYR A 166 -2.10 -13.75 -6.28
N ILE A 167 -0.85 -14.17 -6.30
CA ILE A 167 -0.41 -15.47 -5.76
C ILE A 167 0.59 -15.23 -4.64
N GLY A 168 0.23 -15.62 -3.43
CA GLY A 168 1.04 -15.43 -2.23
C GLY A 168 1.95 -16.60 -1.94
N ILE A 169 3.25 -16.36 -1.74
CA ILE A 169 4.24 -17.33 -1.24
C ILE A 169 4.70 -16.86 0.14
N PRO A 170 4.16 -17.36 1.26
CA PRO A 170 4.39 -16.82 2.59
C PRO A 170 5.70 -17.30 3.24
N PHE A 171 6.73 -17.53 2.46
CA PHE A 171 8.05 -17.98 2.96
C PHE A 171 9.12 -16.93 2.66
N CYS A 172 10.05 -16.76 3.62
CA CYS A 172 11.25 -15.94 3.47
C CYS A 172 12.48 -16.71 3.95
N PRO A 173 13.70 -16.39 3.47
CA PRO A 173 14.92 -16.99 4.04
C PRO A 173 15.05 -16.69 5.53
N THR A 174 14.87 -15.42 5.89
CA THR A 174 14.86 -14.91 7.27
C THR A 174 13.80 -13.82 7.39
N ARG A 175 13.33 -13.55 8.60
CA ARG A 175 12.37 -12.48 8.85
C ARG A 175 13.12 -11.18 9.16
N CYS A 176 12.93 -10.15 8.33
CA CYS A 176 13.47 -8.81 8.58
C CYS A 176 12.82 -8.18 9.81
N ALA A 177 13.60 -7.40 10.59
CA ALA A 177 13.15 -6.81 11.85
C ALA A 177 11.93 -5.85 11.69
N TYR A 178 11.85 -5.14 10.58
CA TYR A 178 10.75 -4.21 10.26
C TYR A 178 9.53 -4.89 9.65
N CYS A 179 9.66 -6.14 9.17
CA CYS A 179 8.62 -6.78 8.35
C CYS A 179 7.37 -7.12 9.16
N SER A 180 6.24 -6.60 8.71
CA SER A 180 4.92 -6.89 9.26
C SER A 180 4.07 -7.78 8.37
N PHE A 181 4.59 -8.18 7.22
CA PHE A 181 3.91 -9.11 6.32
C PHE A 181 3.85 -10.50 6.93
N VAL A 182 2.88 -11.25 6.43
CA VAL A 182 2.74 -12.67 6.78
C VAL A 182 3.81 -13.44 6.05
N SER A 183 4.89 -13.74 6.75
CA SER A 183 5.96 -14.58 6.23
C SER A 183 6.53 -15.46 7.31
N GLN A 184 6.86 -16.68 6.94
CA GLN A 184 7.49 -17.68 7.79
C GLN A 184 8.93 -17.91 7.32
N SER A 185 9.87 -18.01 8.27
CA SER A 185 11.24 -18.36 7.93
C SER A 185 11.30 -19.80 7.39
N ILE A 186 11.92 -19.97 6.23
CA ILE A 186 12.11 -21.30 5.63
C ILE A 186 13.00 -22.20 6.51
N GLU A 187 13.91 -21.62 7.30
CA GLU A 187 14.73 -22.38 8.26
C GLU A 187 13.88 -23.10 9.31
N ARG A 188 12.71 -22.56 9.67
CA ARG A 188 11.83 -23.10 10.72
C ARG A 188 10.61 -23.82 10.17
N PHE A 189 10.15 -23.47 8.99
CA PHE A 189 8.88 -23.89 8.42
C PHE A 189 9.03 -24.48 7.01
N GLY A 190 10.26 -24.70 6.54
CA GLY A 190 10.53 -25.23 5.20
C GLY A 190 9.96 -26.63 4.96
N GLU A 191 9.76 -27.41 6.00
CA GLU A 191 9.13 -28.76 5.92
C GLU A 191 7.69 -28.67 5.37
N PHE A 192 6.98 -27.56 5.55
CA PHE A 192 5.63 -27.35 5.04
C PHE A 192 5.59 -26.89 3.57
N LEU A 193 6.73 -26.50 3.00
CA LEU A 193 6.78 -25.92 1.66
C LEU A 193 6.26 -26.87 0.56
N PRO A 194 6.60 -28.17 0.51
CA PRO A 194 6.04 -29.10 -0.48
C PRO A 194 4.52 -29.21 -0.37
N ALA A 195 3.99 -29.45 0.81
CA ALA A 195 2.55 -29.56 1.02
C ALA A 195 1.81 -28.24 0.76
N TYR A 196 2.47 -27.11 1.05
CA TYR A 196 1.95 -25.78 0.71
C TYR A 196 1.84 -25.60 -0.80
N LEU A 197 2.88 -25.95 -1.53
CA LEU A 197 2.88 -25.87 -2.99
C LEU A 197 1.79 -26.75 -3.60
N ASP A 198 1.63 -27.98 -3.14
CA ASP A 198 0.56 -28.88 -3.60
C ASP A 198 -0.83 -28.28 -3.37
N ALA A 199 -1.07 -27.70 -2.20
CA ALA A 199 -2.33 -27.01 -1.89
C ALA A 199 -2.55 -25.79 -2.80
N LEU A 200 -1.50 -25.00 -3.05
CA LEU A 200 -1.56 -23.84 -3.95
C LEU A 200 -1.87 -24.24 -5.39
N LEU A 201 -1.26 -25.32 -5.87
CA LEU A 201 -1.53 -25.86 -7.21
C LEU A 201 -3.00 -26.30 -7.36
N ARG A 202 -3.58 -26.89 -6.32
CA ARG A 202 -5.01 -27.21 -6.28
C ARG A 202 -5.89 -25.97 -6.36
N GLU A 203 -5.54 -24.91 -5.60
CA GLU A 203 -6.28 -23.62 -5.65
C GLU A 203 -6.17 -22.97 -7.03
N ILE A 204 -5.00 -23.00 -7.67
CA ILE A 204 -4.77 -22.50 -9.03
C ILE A 204 -5.65 -23.25 -10.03
N ALA A 205 -5.62 -24.58 -10.02
CA ALA A 205 -6.39 -25.42 -10.94
C ALA A 205 -7.91 -25.18 -10.79
N HIS A 206 -8.41 -25.13 -9.54
CA HIS A 206 -9.82 -24.85 -9.25
C HIS A 206 -10.24 -23.45 -9.71
N THR A 207 -9.45 -22.43 -9.37
CA THR A 207 -9.71 -21.03 -9.78
C THR A 207 -9.67 -20.89 -11.30
N GLY A 208 -8.75 -21.59 -11.98
CA GLY A 208 -8.68 -21.60 -13.44
C GLY A 208 -9.93 -22.17 -14.11
N LYS A 209 -10.50 -23.22 -13.55
CA LYS A 209 -11.81 -23.74 -14.01
C LYS A 209 -12.91 -22.68 -13.85
N LEU A 210 -13.01 -22.04 -12.69
CA LEU A 210 -14.01 -21.01 -12.42
C LEU A 210 -13.86 -19.79 -13.35
N LEU A 211 -12.62 -19.38 -13.66
CA LEU A 211 -12.34 -18.30 -14.62
C LEU A 211 -12.86 -18.65 -16.02
N ARG A 212 -12.51 -19.84 -16.54
CA ARG A 212 -13.02 -20.30 -17.85
C ARG A 212 -14.53 -20.35 -17.93
N ASP A 213 -15.17 -20.89 -16.88
CA ASP A 213 -16.64 -21.04 -16.81
C ASP A 213 -17.39 -19.71 -16.64
N SER A 214 -16.69 -18.65 -16.19
CA SER A 214 -17.29 -17.34 -15.90
C SER A 214 -17.04 -16.28 -16.96
N GLY A 215 -16.07 -16.47 -17.86
CA GLY A 215 -15.70 -15.49 -18.89
C GLY A 215 -14.98 -14.24 -18.36
N PHE A 216 -14.46 -14.26 -17.13
CA PHE A 216 -13.57 -13.22 -16.64
C PHE A 216 -12.15 -13.38 -17.18
N HIS A 217 -11.47 -12.25 -17.41
CA HIS A 217 -10.13 -12.20 -17.98
C HIS A 217 -9.10 -11.68 -16.97
N ILE A 218 -7.91 -12.28 -16.98
CA ILE A 218 -6.80 -11.81 -16.15
C ILE A 218 -6.11 -10.64 -16.83
N ARG A 219 -6.18 -9.46 -16.22
CA ARG A 219 -5.50 -8.25 -16.73
C ARG A 219 -4.09 -8.10 -16.18
N THR A 220 -3.87 -8.46 -14.90
CA THR A 220 -2.53 -8.54 -14.32
C THR A 220 -2.40 -9.77 -13.42
N LEU A 221 -1.21 -10.34 -13.39
CA LEU A 221 -0.83 -11.45 -12.52
C LEU A 221 0.38 -11.04 -11.67
N TYR A 222 0.30 -11.25 -10.37
CA TYR A 222 1.36 -10.87 -9.43
C TYR A 222 1.68 -12.01 -8.46
N ILE A 223 2.93 -12.49 -8.49
CA ILE A 223 3.43 -13.48 -7.54
C ILE A 223 4.29 -12.75 -6.49
N GLY A 224 3.83 -12.75 -5.25
CA GLY A 224 4.48 -12.01 -4.16
C GLY A 224 4.30 -12.68 -2.80
N GLY A 225 4.40 -11.87 -1.73
CA GLY A 225 4.14 -12.32 -0.35
C GLY A 225 5.34 -12.17 0.57
N GLY A 226 5.97 -13.27 0.94
CA GLY A 226 7.24 -13.26 1.68
C GLY A 226 8.40 -12.99 0.73
N THR A 227 8.85 -14.02 0.07
CA THR A 227 9.89 -13.98 -0.97
C THR A 227 9.66 -15.19 -1.90
N PRO A 228 8.96 -15.00 -3.03
CA PRO A 228 8.64 -16.08 -3.96
C PRO A 228 9.86 -16.90 -4.42
N THR A 229 11.00 -16.24 -4.53
CA THR A 229 12.27 -16.88 -4.94
C THR A 229 12.95 -17.72 -3.86
N THR A 230 12.31 -17.93 -2.69
CA THR A 230 12.66 -19.02 -1.76
C THR A 230 12.34 -20.39 -2.35
N LEU A 231 11.43 -20.45 -3.31
CA LEU A 231 11.20 -21.66 -4.12
C LEU A 231 12.45 -22.00 -4.93
N SER A 232 12.72 -23.30 -5.13
CA SER A 232 13.76 -23.75 -6.06
C SER A 232 13.34 -23.47 -7.51
N SER A 233 14.30 -23.49 -8.44
CA SER A 233 14.02 -23.33 -9.88
C SER A 233 12.97 -24.34 -10.37
N ALA A 234 13.04 -25.61 -9.91
CA ALA A 234 12.06 -26.64 -10.24
C ALA A 234 10.66 -26.33 -9.69
N GLN A 235 10.56 -25.85 -8.44
CA GLN A 235 9.28 -25.46 -7.85
C GLN A 235 8.68 -24.21 -8.51
N ILE A 236 9.52 -23.26 -8.92
CA ILE A 236 9.09 -22.10 -9.71
C ILE A 236 8.56 -22.57 -11.07
N ALA A 237 9.27 -23.46 -11.75
CA ALA A 237 8.82 -24.02 -13.02
C ALA A 237 7.47 -24.75 -12.89
N GLN A 238 7.29 -25.57 -11.86
CA GLN A 238 6.04 -26.27 -11.55
C GLN A 238 4.87 -25.28 -11.32
N LEU A 239 5.13 -24.21 -10.55
CA LEU A 239 4.13 -23.16 -10.31
C LEU A 239 3.73 -22.45 -11.60
N LEU A 240 4.70 -22.08 -12.43
CA LEU A 240 4.47 -21.38 -13.70
C LEU A 240 3.73 -22.28 -14.71
N GLU A 241 4.09 -23.57 -14.78
CA GLU A 241 3.37 -24.56 -15.61
C GLU A 241 1.91 -24.70 -15.20
N ALA A 242 1.62 -24.77 -13.89
CA ALA A 242 0.27 -24.83 -13.37
C ALA A 242 -0.53 -23.55 -13.70
N ILE A 243 0.10 -22.38 -13.64
CA ILE A 243 -0.49 -21.10 -14.02
C ILE A 243 -0.87 -21.14 -15.51
N HIS A 244 0.05 -21.50 -16.40
CA HIS A 244 -0.22 -21.53 -17.84
C HIS A 244 -1.25 -22.60 -18.25
N THR A 245 -1.29 -23.72 -17.54
CA THR A 245 -2.30 -24.77 -17.79
C THR A 245 -3.68 -24.34 -17.32
N SER A 246 -3.76 -23.55 -16.25
CA SER A 246 -5.02 -23.19 -15.62
C SER A 246 -5.61 -21.87 -16.08
N PHE A 247 -4.77 -20.87 -16.39
CA PHE A 247 -5.19 -19.50 -16.67
C PHE A 247 -4.97 -19.14 -18.15
N ASP A 248 -5.94 -18.47 -18.74
CA ASP A 248 -5.76 -17.77 -20.00
C ASP A 248 -5.10 -16.40 -19.73
N LEU A 249 -3.84 -16.27 -20.12
CA LEU A 249 -3.06 -15.04 -19.97
C LEU A 249 -2.98 -14.22 -21.27
N SER A 250 -3.76 -14.54 -22.29
CA SER A 250 -3.73 -13.85 -23.60
C SER A 250 -4.05 -12.35 -23.49
N ARG A 251 -4.81 -11.94 -22.49
CA ARG A 251 -5.15 -10.54 -22.19
C ARG A 251 -4.36 -9.95 -21.00
N CYS A 252 -3.39 -10.69 -20.46
CA CYS A 252 -2.57 -10.23 -19.34
C CYS A 252 -1.55 -9.19 -19.83
N LEU A 253 -1.65 -7.97 -19.31
CA LEU A 253 -0.75 -6.87 -19.66
C LEU A 253 0.50 -6.82 -18.79
N GLU A 254 0.43 -7.32 -17.54
CA GLU A 254 1.53 -7.32 -16.61
C GLU A 254 1.57 -8.63 -15.84
N PHE A 255 2.69 -9.32 -15.92
CA PHE A 255 2.98 -10.49 -15.09
C PHE A 255 4.22 -10.19 -14.24
N THR A 256 4.01 -9.86 -12.96
CA THR A 256 5.08 -9.52 -12.03
C THR A 256 5.44 -10.68 -11.12
N VAL A 257 6.74 -10.90 -10.91
CA VAL A 257 7.26 -11.79 -9.87
C VAL A 257 8.15 -11.00 -8.91
N GLU A 258 7.86 -11.07 -7.60
CA GLU A 258 8.75 -10.52 -6.58
C GLU A 258 9.98 -11.43 -6.43
N GLY A 259 11.13 -11.00 -6.94
CA GLY A 259 12.43 -11.55 -6.60
C GLY A 259 12.78 -11.24 -5.13
N GLY A 260 12.30 -10.09 -4.67
CA GLY A 260 12.29 -9.65 -3.28
C GLY A 260 13.69 -9.48 -2.70
N ARG A 261 14.42 -10.58 -2.46
CA ARG A 261 15.73 -10.58 -1.82
C ARG A 261 16.82 -11.03 -2.78
N PRO A 262 17.88 -10.22 -2.98
CA PRO A 262 19.01 -10.59 -3.85
C PRO A 262 19.66 -11.94 -3.50
N ASP A 263 19.72 -12.30 -2.21
CA ASP A 263 20.31 -13.56 -1.73
C ASP A 263 19.47 -14.82 -2.05
N THR A 264 18.31 -14.67 -2.69
CA THR A 264 17.48 -15.80 -3.15
C THR A 264 17.43 -15.92 -4.67
N LEU A 265 18.07 -14.99 -5.39
CA LEU A 265 18.12 -14.96 -6.82
C LEU A 265 19.41 -15.61 -7.35
N ASP A 266 19.28 -16.29 -8.46
CA ASP A 266 20.37 -16.79 -9.29
C ASP A 266 19.94 -16.75 -10.78
N GLU A 267 20.89 -16.94 -11.70
CA GLU A 267 20.62 -16.86 -13.14
C GLU A 267 19.65 -17.94 -13.63
N GLU A 268 19.65 -19.11 -13.00
CA GLU A 268 18.73 -20.20 -13.37
C GLU A 268 17.29 -19.82 -13.05
N LYS A 269 17.02 -19.37 -11.81
CA LYS A 269 15.68 -18.91 -11.40
C LYS A 269 15.18 -17.77 -12.26
N LEU A 270 16.04 -16.78 -12.54
CA LEU A 270 15.69 -15.64 -13.37
C LEU A 270 15.32 -16.06 -14.80
N ARG A 271 16.07 -17.01 -15.40
CA ARG A 271 15.72 -17.58 -16.69
C ARG A 271 14.40 -18.35 -16.67
N VAL A 272 14.17 -19.16 -15.64
CA VAL A 272 12.91 -19.90 -15.46
C VAL A 272 11.73 -18.92 -15.32
N ILE A 273 11.86 -17.89 -14.49
CA ILE A 273 10.81 -16.88 -14.32
C ILE A 273 10.53 -16.14 -15.64
N LYS A 274 11.58 -15.74 -16.35
CA LYS A 274 11.43 -15.04 -17.64
C LYS A 274 10.81 -15.93 -18.72
N ALA A 275 11.27 -17.18 -18.82
CA ALA A 275 10.72 -18.16 -19.76
C ALA A 275 9.25 -18.50 -19.43
N GLY A 276 8.87 -18.45 -18.16
CA GLY A 276 7.49 -18.57 -17.70
C GLY A 276 6.63 -17.32 -17.94
N GLY A 277 7.07 -16.36 -18.77
CA GLY A 277 6.27 -15.25 -19.24
C GLY A 277 6.19 -14.04 -18.31
N ALA A 278 6.97 -14.01 -17.23
CA ALA A 278 7.02 -12.81 -16.38
C ALA A 278 7.56 -11.62 -17.19
N THR A 279 6.77 -10.53 -17.21
CA THR A 279 7.13 -9.29 -17.90
C THR A 279 7.95 -8.38 -16.99
N ARG A 280 7.74 -8.48 -15.69
CA ARG A 280 8.30 -7.60 -14.66
C ARG A 280 8.86 -8.41 -13.49
N ILE A 281 9.99 -7.95 -12.92
CA ILE A 281 10.57 -8.51 -11.71
C ILE A 281 10.85 -7.40 -10.69
N SER A 282 10.76 -7.72 -9.40
CA SER A 282 11.13 -6.80 -8.33
C SER A 282 12.36 -7.32 -7.58
N ILE A 283 13.42 -6.50 -7.49
CA ILE A 283 14.64 -6.77 -6.73
C ILE A 283 14.77 -5.70 -5.66
N ASN A 284 14.55 -6.06 -4.39
CA ASN A 284 14.29 -5.09 -3.34
C ASN A 284 15.48 -4.93 -2.37
N PRO A 285 16.39 -3.95 -2.59
CA PRO A 285 17.50 -3.70 -1.67
C PRO A 285 17.01 -3.24 -0.28
N GLN A 286 16.02 -2.39 -0.24
CA GLN A 286 15.52 -1.62 0.90
C GLN A 286 16.48 -0.48 1.32
N THR A 287 17.77 -0.69 1.25
CA THR A 287 18.87 0.27 1.39
C THR A 287 20.10 -0.30 0.67
N MET A 288 21.03 0.56 0.28
CA MET A 288 22.32 0.16 -0.28
C MET A 288 23.46 0.31 0.76
N SER A 289 23.11 0.47 2.04
CA SER A 289 24.05 0.47 3.16
C SER A 289 24.14 -0.90 3.81
N ASP A 290 25.28 -1.57 3.72
CA ASP A 290 25.52 -2.88 4.34
C ASP A 290 25.36 -2.84 5.87
N LYS A 291 25.70 -1.71 6.51
CA LYS A 291 25.48 -1.48 7.95
C LYS A 291 23.98 -1.54 8.29
N VAL A 292 23.16 -0.80 7.53
CA VAL A 292 21.71 -0.75 7.75
C VAL A 292 21.04 -2.09 7.41
N LEU A 293 21.49 -2.77 6.34
CA LEU A 293 21.03 -4.14 6.00
C LEU A 293 21.25 -5.11 7.17
N ALA A 294 22.43 -5.09 7.76
CA ALA A 294 22.76 -5.92 8.92
C ALA A 294 21.87 -5.59 10.12
N ALA A 295 21.66 -4.30 10.42
CA ALA A 295 20.82 -3.84 11.53
C ALA A 295 19.36 -4.30 11.42
N VAL A 296 18.84 -4.40 10.19
CA VAL A 296 17.45 -4.86 9.95
C VAL A 296 17.34 -6.37 9.69
N GLY A 297 18.44 -7.13 9.84
CA GLY A 297 18.45 -8.59 9.71
C GLY A 297 18.36 -9.12 8.28
N ARG A 298 18.80 -8.32 7.30
CA ARG A 298 19.00 -8.78 5.91
C ARG A 298 20.41 -9.30 5.73
N ARG A 299 20.55 -10.47 5.11
CA ARG A 299 21.85 -11.15 5.00
C ARG A 299 22.60 -10.85 3.70
N HIS A 300 21.99 -10.12 2.76
CA HIS A 300 22.63 -9.71 1.52
C HIS A 300 23.36 -8.37 1.68
N THR A 301 24.21 -8.07 0.73
CA THR A 301 24.98 -6.81 0.62
C THR A 301 24.50 -5.96 -0.55
N ALA A 302 24.86 -4.67 -0.57
CA ALA A 302 24.65 -3.79 -1.70
C ALA A 302 25.24 -4.36 -2.99
N ARG A 303 26.45 -4.97 -2.92
CA ARG A 303 27.08 -5.64 -4.08
C ARG A 303 26.23 -6.76 -4.63
N GLN A 304 25.68 -7.62 -3.78
CA GLN A 304 24.77 -8.70 -4.22
C GLN A 304 23.49 -8.16 -4.88
N THR A 305 22.99 -7.01 -4.41
CA THR A 305 21.87 -6.33 -5.07
C THR A 305 22.23 -5.90 -6.49
N ILE A 306 23.42 -5.30 -6.68
CA ILE A 306 23.93 -4.89 -8.00
C ILE A 306 24.11 -6.11 -8.91
N GLU A 307 24.69 -7.19 -8.39
CA GLU A 307 24.86 -8.45 -9.12
C GLU A 307 23.52 -9.05 -9.56
N ALA A 308 22.53 -9.11 -8.66
CA ALA A 308 21.19 -9.61 -8.95
C ALA A 308 20.48 -8.76 -10.01
N PHE A 309 20.63 -7.43 -9.96
CA PHE A 309 20.09 -6.54 -11.00
C PHE A 309 20.66 -6.87 -12.38
N TYR A 310 21.98 -6.98 -12.52
CA TYR A 310 22.58 -7.32 -13.81
C TYR A 310 22.29 -8.76 -14.25
N GLN A 311 22.09 -9.70 -13.33
CA GLN A 311 21.62 -11.04 -13.66
C GLN A 311 20.21 -11.00 -14.25
N ALA A 312 19.30 -10.17 -13.70
CA ALA A 312 17.97 -9.99 -14.25
C ALA A 312 17.99 -9.35 -15.64
N VAL A 313 18.84 -8.33 -15.86
CA VAL A 313 19.06 -7.75 -17.20
C VAL A 313 19.55 -8.80 -18.18
N ARG A 314 20.55 -9.62 -17.80
CA ARG A 314 21.06 -10.72 -18.67
C ARG A 314 20.01 -11.80 -18.92
N ALA A 315 19.08 -12.03 -17.99
CA ALA A 315 17.95 -12.94 -18.19
C ALA A 315 16.86 -12.35 -19.12
N GLY A 316 17.00 -11.10 -19.56
CA GLY A 316 16.10 -10.43 -20.51
C GLY A 316 14.97 -9.62 -19.84
N PHE A 317 15.09 -9.25 -18.55
CA PHE A 317 14.17 -8.31 -17.94
C PHE A 317 14.59 -6.87 -18.26
N ASP A 318 13.67 -6.11 -18.80
CA ASP A 318 13.75 -4.66 -19.03
C ASP A 318 12.84 -3.88 -18.05
N ASP A 319 11.83 -4.52 -17.48
CA ASP A 319 10.99 -3.95 -16.42
C ASP A 319 11.41 -4.51 -15.05
N ILE A 320 12.26 -3.73 -14.35
CA ILE A 320 12.80 -4.08 -13.03
C ILE A 320 12.41 -3.01 -12.04
N ASN A 321 11.71 -3.41 -10.97
CA ASN A 321 11.43 -2.54 -9.84
C ASN A 321 12.42 -2.74 -8.70
N MET A 322 12.79 -1.66 -8.02
CA MET A 322 13.63 -1.69 -6.82
C MET A 322 12.98 -0.90 -5.68
N ASP A 323 12.81 -1.54 -4.51
CA ASP A 323 12.21 -0.90 -3.35
C ASP A 323 13.28 -0.36 -2.39
N LEU A 324 13.07 0.85 -1.88
CA LEU A 324 13.84 1.48 -0.82
C LEU A 324 12.92 1.87 0.35
N ILE A 325 13.45 1.89 1.58
CA ILE A 325 12.70 2.27 2.79
C ILE A 325 13.40 3.44 3.47
N ALA A 326 12.73 4.59 3.51
CA ALA A 326 13.15 5.74 4.32
C ALA A 326 12.82 5.52 5.80
N GLY A 327 13.73 5.90 6.68
CA GLY A 327 13.55 5.86 8.14
C GLY A 327 13.91 4.52 8.79
N LEU A 328 14.75 3.69 8.16
CA LEU A 328 15.30 2.49 8.79
C LEU A 328 16.21 2.87 9.98
N PRO A 329 16.34 2.00 11.02
CA PRO A 329 17.29 2.22 12.10
C PRO A 329 18.72 2.28 11.56
N ASP A 330 19.57 3.08 12.20
CA ASP A 330 20.97 3.33 11.82
C ASP A 330 21.20 3.95 10.43
N ASP A 331 20.12 4.44 9.78
CA ASP A 331 20.16 5.21 8.55
C ASP A 331 19.95 6.71 8.83
N ASP A 332 20.45 7.54 7.95
CA ASP A 332 20.32 9.00 8.00
C ASP A 332 20.05 9.59 6.61
N GLU A 333 19.95 10.90 6.51
CA GLU A 333 19.62 11.59 5.26
C GLU A 333 20.68 11.34 4.19
N GLU A 334 21.99 11.33 4.56
CA GLU A 334 23.09 11.11 3.62
C GLU A 334 23.13 9.64 3.14
N GLY A 335 22.98 8.69 4.06
CA GLY A 335 22.93 7.25 3.76
C GLY A 335 21.78 6.88 2.85
N PHE A 336 20.60 7.47 3.10
CA PHE A 336 19.44 7.25 2.23
C PHE A 336 19.62 7.91 0.86
N ALA A 337 20.16 9.14 0.79
CA ALA A 337 20.49 9.82 -0.47
C ALA A 337 21.53 9.04 -1.28
N ASP A 338 22.51 8.43 -0.62
CA ASP A 338 23.48 7.55 -1.27
C ASP A 338 22.82 6.28 -1.84
N SER A 339 21.88 5.67 -1.10
CA SER A 339 21.09 4.54 -1.57
C SER A 339 20.28 4.88 -2.83
N ILE A 340 19.64 6.06 -2.86
CA ILE A 340 18.93 6.58 -4.05
C ILE A 340 19.90 6.74 -5.23
N ARG A 341 21.08 7.35 -5.03
CA ARG A 341 22.08 7.54 -6.09
C ARG A 341 22.55 6.22 -6.68
N GLN A 342 22.86 5.23 -5.83
CA GLN A 342 23.29 3.91 -6.28
C GLN A 342 22.21 3.20 -7.08
N VAL A 343 20.95 3.25 -6.65
CA VAL A 343 19.83 2.65 -7.38
C VAL A 343 19.57 3.37 -8.70
N LEU A 344 19.63 4.71 -8.72
CA LEU A 344 19.52 5.50 -9.95
C LEU A 344 20.63 5.17 -10.97
N ALA A 345 21.85 4.92 -10.50
CA ALA A 345 22.98 4.53 -11.35
C ALA A 345 22.77 3.17 -12.03
N LEU A 346 22.01 2.25 -11.43
CA LEU A 346 21.62 0.98 -12.05
C LEU A 346 20.56 1.19 -13.14
N GLY A 347 19.73 2.21 -13.02
CA GLY A 347 18.73 2.61 -14.00
C GLY A 347 17.51 1.67 -14.11
N PRO A 348 16.91 1.20 -13.01
CA PRO A 348 15.71 0.38 -13.07
C PRO A 348 14.56 1.13 -13.75
N SER A 349 13.59 0.40 -14.27
CA SER A 349 12.37 0.99 -14.84
C SER A 349 11.49 1.62 -13.77
N ASN A 350 11.53 1.07 -12.55
CA ASN A 350 10.71 1.51 -11.42
C ASN A 350 11.51 1.55 -10.12
N ILE A 351 11.17 2.52 -9.28
CA ILE A 351 11.70 2.64 -7.93
C ILE A 351 10.51 2.89 -6.98
N THR A 352 10.37 2.09 -5.94
CA THR A 352 9.37 2.35 -4.90
C THR A 352 10.07 2.87 -3.65
N VAL A 353 9.68 4.05 -3.19
CA VAL A 353 10.14 4.64 -1.94
C VAL A 353 9.06 4.41 -0.88
N HIS A 354 9.39 3.54 0.07
CA HIS A 354 8.56 3.28 1.23
C HIS A 354 8.98 4.16 2.41
N THR A 355 8.04 4.49 3.26
CA THR A 355 8.32 5.01 4.61
C THR A 355 8.15 3.90 5.62
N LEU A 356 9.10 3.74 6.54
CA LEU A 356 9.02 2.74 7.59
C LEU A 356 7.71 2.85 8.37
N ALA A 357 6.96 1.76 8.43
CA ALA A 357 5.74 1.65 9.22
C ALA A 357 5.91 0.61 10.32
N LEU A 358 5.92 1.04 11.57
CA LEU A 358 6.03 0.15 12.71
C LEU A 358 4.68 -0.47 13.06
N LYS A 359 4.53 -1.76 12.82
CA LYS A 359 3.33 -2.53 13.18
C LYS A 359 3.66 -3.51 14.30
N LYS A 360 2.66 -3.81 15.13
CA LYS A 360 2.78 -4.74 16.29
C LYS A 360 3.37 -6.11 15.95
N GLY A 361 3.30 -6.55 14.69
CA GLY A 361 3.86 -7.82 14.23
C GLY A 361 5.34 -7.78 13.85
N ALA A 362 5.97 -6.60 13.79
CA ALA A 362 7.39 -6.45 13.47
C ALA A 362 8.26 -6.55 14.74
N ALA A 363 9.40 -7.24 14.66
CA ALA A 363 10.34 -7.35 15.78
C ALA A 363 10.86 -5.96 16.21
N LEU A 364 11.06 -5.06 15.26
CA LEU A 364 11.50 -3.69 15.49
C LEU A 364 10.51 -2.89 16.37
N PHE A 365 9.22 -3.21 16.34
CA PHE A 365 8.23 -2.59 17.22
C PHE A 365 8.51 -2.86 18.71
N SER A 366 9.01 -4.07 19.01
CA SER A 366 9.29 -4.51 20.38
C SER A 366 10.71 -4.14 20.85
N SER A 367 11.66 -3.99 19.93
CA SER A 367 13.09 -3.75 20.26
C SER A 367 13.37 -2.36 20.78
N ARG A 368 12.48 -1.38 20.59
CA ARG A 368 12.69 0.04 20.89
C ARG A 368 14.00 0.60 20.30
N ALA A 369 14.45 0.05 19.17
CA ALA A 369 15.62 0.59 18.48
C ALA A 369 15.41 2.08 18.15
N PRO A 370 16.43 2.91 18.27
CA PRO A 370 16.35 4.31 17.89
C PRO A 370 16.04 4.42 16.39
N LEU A 371 15.06 5.25 16.05
CA LEU A 371 14.68 5.53 14.66
C LEU A 371 15.05 6.98 14.32
N PRO A 372 15.31 7.28 13.04
CA PRO A 372 15.48 8.64 12.59
C PRO A 372 14.28 9.52 13.01
N PRO A 373 14.52 10.78 13.41
CA PRO A 373 13.46 11.71 13.74
C PRO A 373 12.59 12.01 12.52
N GLN A 374 11.38 12.48 12.74
CA GLN A 374 10.39 12.71 11.69
C GLN A 374 10.91 13.70 10.62
N GLU A 375 11.67 14.70 11.05
CA GLU A 375 12.24 15.72 10.19
C GLU A 375 13.27 15.11 9.23
N ALA A 376 14.12 14.20 9.71
CA ALA A 376 15.07 13.47 8.87
C ALA A 376 14.36 12.59 7.83
N VAL A 377 13.28 11.88 8.24
CA VAL A 377 12.48 11.09 7.28
C VAL A 377 11.81 12.00 6.25
N ALA A 378 11.33 13.17 6.64
CA ALA A 378 10.78 14.15 5.71
C ALA A 378 11.82 14.63 4.69
N ALA A 379 13.05 14.89 5.13
CA ALA A 379 14.17 15.27 4.27
C ALA A 379 14.59 14.13 3.32
N MET A 380 14.67 12.87 3.82
CA MET A 380 14.91 11.69 2.98
C MET A 380 13.89 11.59 1.84
N LEU A 381 12.59 11.75 2.14
CA LEU A 381 11.53 11.65 1.13
C LEU A 381 11.56 12.82 0.14
N ALA A 382 11.83 14.03 0.61
CA ALA A 382 11.93 15.20 -0.27
C ALA A 382 13.15 15.07 -1.21
N GLY A 383 14.33 14.72 -0.67
CA GLY A 383 15.53 14.50 -1.49
C GLY A 383 15.37 13.35 -2.49
N ALA A 384 14.66 12.28 -2.11
CA ALA A 384 14.35 11.20 -3.05
C ALA A 384 13.41 11.67 -4.16
N GLU A 385 12.35 12.44 -3.84
CA GLU A 385 11.44 13.00 -4.85
C GLU A 385 12.20 13.87 -5.85
N ASP A 386 13.03 14.78 -5.38
CA ASP A 386 13.84 15.66 -6.23
C ASP A 386 14.76 14.84 -7.13
N ALA A 387 15.55 13.91 -6.56
CA ALA A 387 16.48 13.09 -7.32
C ALA A 387 15.78 12.21 -8.37
N LEU A 388 14.62 11.66 -8.06
CA LEU A 388 13.85 10.83 -8.99
C LEU A 388 13.28 11.66 -10.14
N ARG A 389 12.70 12.84 -9.85
CA ARG A 389 12.20 13.76 -10.89
C ARG A 389 13.30 14.26 -11.81
N ASP A 390 14.46 14.62 -11.26
CA ASP A 390 15.63 15.08 -12.03
C ASP A 390 16.19 13.99 -12.95
N ASN A 391 15.94 12.71 -12.63
CA ASN A 391 16.31 11.56 -13.46
C ASN A 391 15.17 11.03 -14.33
N GLY A 392 14.09 11.80 -14.50
CA GLY A 392 12.99 11.50 -15.43
C GLY A 392 12.00 10.43 -14.95
N TYR A 393 11.94 10.17 -13.64
CA TYR A 393 10.90 9.32 -13.07
C TYR A 393 9.66 10.12 -12.71
N GLU A 394 8.50 9.51 -12.90
CA GLU A 394 7.19 10.07 -12.58
C GLU A 394 6.51 9.22 -11.49
N PRO A 395 5.81 9.85 -10.52
CA PRO A 395 5.06 9.09 -9.51
C PRO A 395 3.81 8.50 -10.16
N TYR A 396 3.65 7.18 -10.09
CA TYR A 396 2.52 6.51 -10.74
C TYR A 396 1.48 5.92 -9.78
N TYR A 397 1.84 5.71 -8.52
CA TYR A 397 0.90 5.43 -7.44
C TYR A 397 1.46 5.90 -6.11
N LEU A 398 0.57 6.15 -5.17
CA LEU A 398 0.95 6.44 -3.79
C LEU A 398 -0.13 5.95 -2.82
N TYR A 399 0.29 5.60 -1.63
CA TYR A 399 -0.62 5.24 -0.56
C TYR A 399 -0.01 5.57 0.80
N ARG A 400 -0.88 5.76 1.79
CA ARG A 400 -0.48 5.99 3.19
C ARG A 400 -0.87 4.79 4.03
N GLN A 401 -0.12 4.54 5.08
CA GLN A 401 -0.46 3.53 6.07
C GLN A 401 -0.69 4.19 7.43
N LYS A 402 -1.48 3.53 8.27
CA LYS A 402 -1.57 3.90 9.68
C LYS A 402 -0.27 3.54 10.38
N TYR A 403 0.12 4.34 11.38
CA TYR A 403 1.31 4.12 12.19
C TYR A 403 2.66 4.26 11.43
N MET A 404 2.67 5.00 10.33
CA MET A 404 3.92 5.43 9.69
C MET A 404 4.53 6.59 10.46
N SER A 405 5.86 6.66 10.49
CA SER A 405 6.58 7.84 10.97
C SER A 405 6.06 9.07 10.22
N GLY A 406 5.71 10.15 10.94
CA GLY A 406 5.24 11.40 10.34
C GLY A 406 3.98 11.32 9.48
N SER A 407 3.27 10.17 9.46
CA SER A 407 2.12 9.94 8.59
C SER A 407 2.42 10.20 7.10
N PHE A 408 3.65 9.96 6.67
CA PHE A 408 4.09 10.09 5.29
C PHE A 408 3.46 9.05 4.37
N GLU A 409 3.84 9.07 3.12
CA GLU A 409 3.36 8.16 2.07
C GLU A 409 4.42 7.14 1.66
N ASN A 410 3.96 6.12 0.93
CA ASN A 410 4.78 5.28 0.05
C ASN A 410 4.46 5.67 -1.39
N THR A 411 5.46 5.84 -2.22
CA THR A 411 5.29 6.28 -3.61
C THR A 411 6.06 5.38 -4.55
N GLY A 412 5.37 4.87 -5.58
CA GLY A 412 6.00 4.19 -6.70
C GLY A 412 6.31 5.19 -7.81
N TRP A 413 7.51 5.13 -8.31
CA TRP A 413 8.07 5.96 -9.36
C TRP A 413 8.40 5.10 -10.57
N CYS A 414 8.11 5.57 -11.78
CA CYS A 414 8.42 4.84 -13.00
C CYS A 414 9.03 5.76 -14.06
N ARG A 415 9.82 5.18 -14.95
CA ARG A 415 10.16 5.82 -16.22
C ARG A 415 8.93 5.83 -17.13
N PRO A 416 8.81 6.78 -18.06
CA PRO A 416 7.72 6.78 -19.04
C PRO A 416 7.60 5.42 -19.76
N GLY A 417 6.38 4.89 -19.82
CA GLY A 417 6.08 3.59 -20.43
C GLY A 417 6.21 2.36 -19.52
N TYR A 418 6.67 2.53 -18.24
CA TYR A 418 6.87 1.42 -17.30
C TYR A 418 5.95 1.50 -16.07
N THR A 419 4.74 1.97 -16.27
CA THR A 419 3.75 2.06 -15.19
C THR A 419 3.36 0.67 -14.69
N GLY A 420 3.55 0.40 -13.39
CA GLY A 420 3.15 -0.86 -12.77
C GLY A 420 1.64 -0.91 -12.56
N LEU A 421 0.93 -1.62 -13.45
CA LEU A 421 -0.54 -1.66 -13.48
C LEU A 421 -1.13 -2.35 -12.26
N TYR A 422 -0.56 -3.50 -11.84
CA TYR A 422 -1.06 -4.22 -10.66
C TYR A 422 -1.07 -3.33 -9.40
N ASN A 423 0.00 -2.54 -9.21
CA ASN A 423 0.10 -1.64 -8.06
C ASN A 423 -1.02 -0.58 -8.06
N ILE A 424 -1.31 0.01 -9.21
CA ILE A 424 -2.41 0.97 -9.35
C ILE A 424 -3.75 0.28 -9.07
N TYR A 425 -4.03 -0.85 -9.71
CA TYR A 425 -5.30 -1.56 -9.56
C TYR A 425 -5.55 -1.99 -8.12
N MET A 426 -4.51 -2.48 -7.44
CA MET A 426 -4.57 -2.88 -6.03
C MET A 426 -4.76 -1.68 -5.09
N MET A 427 -4.02 -0.58 -5.30
CA MET A 427 -4.05 0.58 -4.40
C MET A 427 -5.29 1.44 -4.61
N GLU A 428 -5.68 1.66 -5.85
CA GLU A 428 -6.86 2.48 -6.19
C GLU A 428 -8.17 1.69 -6.16
N GLU A 429 -8.10 0.34 -6.04
CA GLU A 429 -9.27 -0.55 -6.04
C GLU A 429 -10.12 -0.37 -7.31
N LEU A 430 -9.46 -0.38 -8.47
CA LEU A 430 -10.13 -0.11 -9.74
C LEU A 430 -10.98 -1.28 -10.21
N HIS A 431 -10.56 -2.50 -9.92
CA HIS A 431 -11.30 -3.72 -10.23
C HIS A 431 -11.07 -4.82 -9.18
N THR A 432 -11.72 -5.96 -9.37
CA THR A 432 -11.60 -7.12 -8.49
C THR A 432 -10.20 -7.71 -8.52
N ILE A 433 -9.68 -8.08 -7.34
CA ILE A 433 -8.43 -8.82 -7.18
C ILE A 433 -8.73 -10.16 -6.52
N LEU A 434 -8.49 -11.23 -7.25
CA LEU A 434 -8.50 -12.58 -6.72
C LEU A 434 -7.14 -12.88 -6.11
N SER A 435 -7.12 -13.42 -4.90
CA SER A 435 -5.89 -13.78 -4.21
C SER A 435 -5.86 -15.27 -3.90
N LEU A 436 -4.77 -15.92 -4.30
CA LEU A 436 -4.46 -17.31 -4.04
C LEU A 436 -3.28 -17.40 -3.10
N GLY A 437 -3.15 -18.52 -2.39
CA GLY A 437 -2.07 -18.73 -1.46
C GLY A 437 -2.27 -18.15 -0.07
N GLY A 438 -1.36 -18.45 0.83
CA GLY A 438 -1.43 -18.05 2.23
C GLY A 438 -1.32 -16.55 2.43
N GLY A 439 -2.20 -15.99 3.27
CA GLY A 439 -2.26 -14.55 3.56
C GLY A 439 -2.86 -13.69 2.46
N GLY A 440 -3.28 -14.27 1.35
CA GLY A 440 -3.97 -13.60 0.26
C GLY A 440 -5.30 -12.99 0.73
N MET A 441 -5.67 -11.84 0.16
CA MET A 441 -6.93 -11.17 0.42
C MET A 441 -7.65 -10.89 -0.90
N ASN A 442 -8.70 -11.63 -1.17
CA ASN A 442 -9.59 -11.32 -2.30
C ASN A 442 -10.31 -10.00 -2.01
N LYS A 443 -10.28 -9.10 -2.98
CA LYS A 443 -10.99 -7.81 -2.96
C LYS A 443 -12.00 -7.82 -4.10
N ILE A 444 -13.26 -7.91 -3.77
CA ILE A 444 -14.33 -7.94 -4.76
C ILE A 444 -14.98 -6.58 -4.81
N ASN A 445 -14.91 -5.93 -5.96
CA ASN A 445 -15.57 -4.66 -6.19
C ASN A 445 -17.07 -4.87 -6.29
N LEU A 446 -17.80 -4.17 -5.44
CA LEU A 446 -19.26 -4.16 -5.39
C LEU A 446 -19.80 -2.83 -5.92
N PRO A 447 -21.08 -2.77 -6.34
CA PRO A 447 -21.72 -1.52 -6.71
C PRO A 447 -21.61 -0.45 -5.61
N ALA A 448 -21.67 0.83 -6.00
CA ALA A 448 -21.54 1.99 -5.12
C ALA A 448 -20.20 2.08 -4.36
N GLU A 449 -19.11 1.73 -5.02
CA GLU A 449 -17.72 1.80 -4.49
C GLU A 449 -17.53 0.99 -3.19
N LYS A 450 -18.29 -0.05 -2.97
CA LYS A 450 -18.13 -0.96 -1.83
C LYS A 450 -17.16 -2.08 -2.16
N LEU A 451 -16.60 -2.72 -1.13
CA LEU A 451 -15.69 -3.86 -1.25
C LEU A 451 -16.09 -4.99 -0.33
N ALA A 452 -16.24 -6.19 -0.88
CA ALA A 452 -16.21 -7.41 -0.10
C ALA A 452 -14.75 -7.92 0.00
N ARG A 453 -14.40 -8.49 1.15
CA ARG A 453 -13.05 -9.00 1.41
C ARG A 453 -13.14 -10.41 1.97
N TYR A 454 -12.43 -11.34 1.33
CA TYR A 454 -12.29 -12.72 1.77
C TYR A 454 -10.81 -13.02 1.96
N HIS A 455 -10.46 -13.61 3.10
CA HIS A 455 -9.06 -13.82 3.48
C HIS A 455 -8.71 -15.30 3.45
N ASN A 456 -7.60 -15.64 2.81
CA ASN A 456 -6.96 -16.93 2.99
C ASN A 456 -6.22 -16.97 4.35
N PRO A 457 -6.08 -18.14 4.97
CA PRO A 457 -5.29 -18.28 6.18
C PRO A 457 -3.87 -17.75 6.00
N LYS A 458 -3.35 -17.15 7.06
CA LYS A 458 -2.02 -16.51 7.02
C LYS A 458 -0.89 -17.48 7.25
N ILE A 459 -1.13 -18.49 8.06
CA ILE A 459 -0.15 -19.50 8.46
C ILE A 459 -0.19 -20.65 7.44
N PRO A 460 0.95 -21.10 6.89
CA PRO A 460 0.98 -22.17 5.89
C PRO A 460 0.24 -23.44 6.31
N GLN A 461 0.39 -23.89 7.55
CA GLN A 461 -0.28 -25.06 8.09
C GLN A 461 -1.81 -24.93 8.06
N ASP A 462 -2.33 -23.75 8.44
CA ASP A 462 -3.76 -23.46 8.39
C ASP A 462 -4.26 -23.39 6.94
N TYR A 463 -3.45 -22.86 6.03
CA TYR A 463 -3.77 -22.82 4.60
C TYR A 463 -3.87 -24.24 4.02
N ILE A 464 -2.87 -25.11 4.31
CA ILE A 464 -2.85 -26.50 3.87
C ILE A 464 -4.08 -27.27 4.40
N SER A 465 -4.34 -27.16 5.71
CA SER A 465 -5.41 -27.93 6.37
C SER A 465 -6.82 -27.48 5.96
N ARG A 466 -6.97 -26.24 5.48
CA ARG A 466 -8.27 -25.64 5.09
C ARG A 466 -8.44 -25.50 3.58
N ILE A 467 -7.63 -26.16 2.77
CA ILE A 467 -7.66 -25.96 1.33
C ILE A 467 -9.06 -26.21 0.74
N ASP A 468 -9.78 -27.23 1.18
CA ASP A 468 -11.12 -27.52 0.65
C ASP A 468 -12.13 -26.41 0.99
N THR A 469 -12.03 -25.80 2.18
CA THR A 469 -12.83 -24.60 2.54
C THR A 469 -12.46 -23.40 1.68
N ILE A 470 -11.19 -23.24 1.33
CA ILE A 470 -10.73 -22.15 0.46
C ILE A 470 -11.28 -22.33 -0.95
N LEU A 471 -11.31 -23.56 -1.47
CA LEU A 471 -11.92 -23.87 -2.77
C LEU A 471 -13.42 -23.53 -2.78
N GLN A 472 -14.18 -23.93 -1.75
CA GLN A 472 -15.58 -23.53 -1.60
C GLN A 472 -15.76 -22.01 -1.54
N GLN A 473 -14.88 -21.30 -0.83
CA GLN A 473 -14.92 -19.84 -0.81
C GLN A 473 -14.70 -19.24 -2.21
N LYS A 474 -13.88 -19.87 -3.08
CA LYS A 474 -13.73 -19.44 -4.48
C LYS A 474 -15.06 -19.62 -5.25
N ASP A 475 -15.77 -20.73 -5.05
CA ASP A 475 -17.09 -20.94 -5.66
C ASP A 475 -18.08 -19.82 -5.26
N GLU A 476 -18.10 -19.45 -3.98
CA GLU A 476 -18.93 -18.34 -3.47
C GLU A 476 -18.55 -17.00 -4.11
N ILE A 477 -17.25 -16.70 -4.20
CA ILE A 477 -16.73 -15.48 -4.83
C ILE A 477 -17.18 -15.40 -6.29
N PHE A 478 -17.02 -16.48 -7.06
CA PHE A 478 -17.43 -16.49 -8.46
C PHE A 478 -18.94 -16.44 -8.65
N SER A 479 -19.71 -17.01 -7.73
CA SER A 479 -21.17 -16.84 -7.71
C SER A 479 -21.54 -15.37 -7.50
N LEU A 480 -20.87 -14.69 -6.55
CA LEU A 480 -21.07 -13.25 -6.30
C LEU A 480 -20.69 -12.40 -7.53
N LEU A 481 -19.55 -12.69 -8.18
CA LEU A 481 -19.09 -11.98 -9.36
C LEU A 481 -20.11 -12.10 -10.52
N ARG A 482 -20.66 -13.29 -10.75
CA ARG A 482 -21.72 -13.50 -11.76
C ARG A 482 -22.97 -12.68 -11.45
N GLN A 483 -23.43 -12.68 -10.20
CA GLN A 483 -24.57 -11.86 -9.78
C GLN A 483 -24.35 -10.35 -10.00
N ILE A 484 -23.12 -9.85 -9.68
CA ILE A 484 -22.77 -8.44 -9.91
C ILE A 484 -22.84 -8.11 -11.40
N ARG A 485 -22.30 -8.97 -12.27
CA ARG A 485 -22.32 -8.77 -13.72
C ARG A 485 -23.76 -8.78 -14.29
N GLU A 486 -24.60 -9.68 -13.84
CA GLU A 486 -26.01 -9.74 -14.25
C GLU A 486 -26.81 -8.50 -13.84
N GLN A 487 -26.42 -7.84 -12.74
CA GLN A 487 -27.06 -6.60 -12.28
C GLN A 487 -26.52 -5.34 -12.96
N ASN A 488 -25.39 -5.42 -13.66
CA ASN A 488 -24.74 -4.31 -14.36
C ASN A 488 -24.28 -4.77 -15.75
N PRO A 489 -25.24 -5.08 -16.66
CA PRO A 489 -24.94 -5.59 -18.00
C PRO A 489 -24.22 -4.59 -18.91
#